data_e34a33bf80fb5f6f956bfcde6bb67428
#
_entry.id   e34a33bf80fb5f6f956bfcde6bb67428
#
_cell.length_a   1.000
_cell.length_b   1.000
_cell.length_c   1.000
_cell.angle_alpha   90.00
_cell.angle_beta   90.00
_cell.angle_gamma   90.00
#
_symmetry.space_group_name_H-M   'P 1'
#
loop_
_entity.id
_entity.type
_entity.pdbx_description
1 polymer ?
#
loop_
_entity_poly.entity_id
_entity_poly.type
_entity_poly.pdbx_seq_one_letter_code
_entity_poly.pdbx_strand_id
1 'polypeptide(L)'
;MKKISQEKRNQLIIVTVATVAVLGLIYFFLIQPQYDSLGKIARAKKTADSKLASIKNTITNANSVANDLTETSAAVIRNEEDMASGDLYSWTYDMLRRFKQPYRVEIPDVGHPTTGEMDLLPSFPYKQIRFGVTGTAYYHDLGKFIADFENNFPHARLTHLVVEPLSGVDINNEKLTFRMEIIALVKANPS
;
A
#
# COMPACT_ATOMS: atom_id res chain seq x y z
N MET A 1 16.10 -97.39 -0.23
CA MET A 1 15.29 -96.30 0.29
C MET A 1 14.68 -96.73 1.61
N LYS A 2 15.19 -96.20 2.79
CA LYS A 2 14.67 -96.58 4.09
C LYS A 2 13.29 -95.93 4.28
N LYS A 3 12.21 -96.75 4.38
CA LYS A 3 10.89 -96.28 4.75
C LYS A 3 10.95 -95.76 6.16
N ILE A 4 10.75 -94.43 6.33
CA ILE A 4 10.64 -93.78 7.61
C ILE A 4 9.39 -94.25 8.30
N SER A 5 9.50 -94.77 9.54
CA SER A 5 8.41 -95.23 10.39
C SER A 5 7.30 -94.13 10.51
N GLN A 6 6.06 -94.54 10.51
CA GLN A 6 4.92 -93.63 10.61
C GLN A 6 5.05 -92.66 11.84
N GLU A 7 5.57 -93.13 12.93
CA GLU A 7 5.80 -92.27 14.14
C GLU A 7 6.82 -91.14 13.89
N LYS A 8 7.94 -91.43 13.20
CA LYS A 8 8.91 -90.44 12.85
C LYS A 8 8.40 -89.38 11.87
N ARG A 9 7.50 -89.83 10.96
CA ARG A 9 6.86 -88.89 10.03
C ARG A 9 5.89 -87.99 10.73
N ASN A 10 5.11 -88.48 11.71
CA ASN A 10 4.23 -87.66 12.51
C ASN A 10 5.01 -86.64 13.41
N GLN A 11 6.10 -87.06 14.01
CA GLN A 11 7.00 -86.17 14.78
C GLN A 11 7.58 -85.07 13.92
N LEU A 12 7.98 -85.41 12.67
CA LEU A 12 8.56 -84.42 11.77
C LEU A 12 7.50 -83.41 11.31
N ILE A 13 6.27 -83.86 11.08
CA ILE A 13 5.17 -82.91 10.77
C ILE A 13 4.84 -81.98 11.96
N ILE A 14 4.76 -82.48 13.16
CA ILE A 14 4.48 -81.69 14.34
C ILE A 14 5.57 -80.63 14.58
N VAL A 15 6.86 -81.00 14.41
CA VAL A 15 7.97 -80.07 14.56
C VAL A 15 7.93 -79.01 13.46
N THR A 16 7.65 -79.38 12.22
CA THR A 16 7.51 -78.40 11.13
C THR A 16 6.39 -77.41 11.34
N VAL A 17 5.21 -77.92 11.76
CA VAL A 17 4.06 -77.04 12.06
C VAL A 17 4.36 -76.11 13.24
N ALA A 18 4.99 -76.63 14.31
CA ALA A 18 5.38 -75.81 15.44
C ALA A 18 6.39 -74.72 15.08
N THR A 19 7.38 -75.04 14.23
CA THR A 19 8.36 -74.05 13.74
C THR A 19 7.71 -72.97 12.90
N VAL A 20 6.78 -73.34 11.99
CA VAL A 20 6.04 -72.35 11.19
C VAL A 20 5.16 -71.46 12.09
N ALA A 21 4.51 -72.05 13.06
CA ALA A 21 3.69 -71.29 14.03
C ALA A 21 4.55 -70.25 14.84
N VAL A 22 5.72 -70.66 15.34
CA VAL A 22 6.63 -69.76 16.01
C VAL A 22 7.13 -68.63 15.10
N LEU A 23 7.51 -68.94 13.87
CA LEU A 23 7.91 -67.91 12.85
C LEU A 23 6.75 -66.94 12.57
N GLY A 24 5.55 -67.45 12.42
CA GLY A 24 4.35 -66.60 12.25
C GLY A 24 4.07 -65.68 13.42
N LEU A 25 4.26 -66.16 14.66
CA LEU A 25 4.12 -65.35 15.85
C LEU A 25 5.21 -64.24 15.94
N ILE A 26 6.44 -64.55 15.61
CA ILE A 26 7.55 -63.59 15.56
C ILE A 26 7.24 -62.52 14.50
N TYR A 27 6.81 -62.90 13.32
CA TYR A 27 6.43 -61.96 12.27
C TYR A 27 5.31 -61.02 12.71
N PHE A 28 4.26 -61.56 13.26
CA PHE A 28 3.07 -60.78 13.66
C PHE A 28 3.34 -59.86 14.83
N PHE A 29 4.07 -60.33 15.87
CA PHE A 29 4.31 -59.56 17.08
C PHE A 29 5.52 -58.57 17.00
N LEU A 30 6.54 -58.89 16.27
CA LEU A 30 7.76 -58.04 16.21
C LEU A 30 7.82 -57.17 14.97
N ILE A 31 7.42 -57.69 13.82
CA ILE A 31 7.68 -57.00 12.55
C ILE A 31 6.51 -56.06 12.19
N GLN A 32 5.27 -56.46 12.37
CA GLN A 32 4.10 -55.65 12.04
C GLN A 32 4.05 -54.31 12.79
N PRO A 33 4.24 -54.26 14.15
CA PRO A 33 4.20 -52.98 14.88
C PRO A 33 5.34 -52.02 14.52
N GLN A 34 6.47 -52.53 14.00
CA GLN A 34 7.57 -51.68 13.55
C GLN A 34 7.22 -50.95 12.24
N TYR A 35 6.54 -51.60 11.32
CA TYR A 35 6.05 -50.97 10.08
C TYR A 35 4.98 -49.91 10.36
N ASP A 36 4.09 -50.16 11.31
CA ASP A 36 3.07 -49.20 11.71
C ASP A 36 3.69 -47.97 12.40
N SER A 37 4.73 -48.15 13.20
CA SER A 37 5.46 -47.06 13.85
C SER A 37 6.23 -46.20 12.84
N LEU A 38 6.88 -46.80 11.85
CA LEU A 38 7.52 -46.12 10.74
C LEU A 38 6.52 -45.29 9.94
N GLY A 39 5.34 -45.84 9.65
CA GLY A 39 4.26 -45.15 8.97
C GLY A 39 3.74 -43.94 9.76
N LYS A 40 3.61 -44.05 11.08
CA LYS A 40 3.22 -42.94 11.97
C LYS A 40 4.26 -41.84 11.99
N ILE A 41 5.56 -42.19 12.10
CA ILE A 41 6.67 -41.23 12.08
C ILE A 41 6.73 -40.51 10.74
N ALA A 42 6.61 -41.21 9.60
CA ALA A 42 6.62 -40.60 8.29
C ALA A 42 5.45 -39.60 8.09
N ARG A 43 4.26 -39.95 8.58
CA ARG A 43 3.08 -39.05 8.56
C ARG A 43 3.29 -37.85 9.47
N ALA A 44 3.80 -38.05 10.69
CA ALA A 44 4.12 -36.96 11.63
C ALA A 44 5.14 -35.99 11.06
N LYS A 45 6.19 -36.53 10.45
CA LYS A 45 7.21 -35.74 9.75
C LYS A 45 6.60 -34.91 8.63
N LYS A 46 5.82 -35.51 7.74
CA LYS A 46 5.13 -34.81 6.65
C LYS A 46 4.22 -33.70 7.15
N THR A 47 3.50 -33.95 8.24
CA THR A 47 2.63 -32.93 8.86
C THR A 47 3.44 -31.80 9.49
N ALA A 48 4.57 -32.12 10.13
CA ALA A 48 5.47 -31.11 10.68
C ALA A 48 6.09 -30.26 9.56
N ASP A 49 6.58 -30.87 8.49
CA ASP A 49 7.15 -30.18 7.34
C ASP A 49 6.12 -29.26 6.65
N SER A 50 4.89 -29.73 6.47
CA SER A 50 3.82 -28.90 5.90
C SER A 50 3.43 -27.72 6.79
N LYS A 51 3.36 -27.92 8.10
CA LYS A 51 3.14 -26.82 9.07
C LYS A 51 4.27 -25.82 9.03
N LEU A 52 5.52 -26.28 8.98
CA LEU A 52 6.70 -25.42 8.91
C LEU A 52 6.71 -24.59 7.63
N ALA A 53 6.36 -25.21 6.49
CA ALA A 53 6.21 -24.49 5.23
C ALA A 53 5.09 -23.44 5.27
N SER A 54 3.94 -23.75 5.86
CA SER A 54 2.84 -22.81 5.99
C SER A 54 3.21 -21.63 6.91
N ILE A 55 3.85 -21.89 8.04
CA ILE A 55 4.34 -20.86 8.96
C ILE A 55 5.36 -19.96 8.27
N LYS A 56 6.31 -20.54 7.55
CA LYS A 56 7.31 -19.79 6.80
C LYS A 56 6.67 -18.86 5.76
N ASN A 57 5.68 -19.37 5.02
CA ASN A 57 4.94 -18.56 4.05
C ASN A 57 4.15 -17.43 4.75
N THR A 58 3.54 -17.71 5.89
CA THR A 58 2.82 -16.69 6.68
C THR A 58 3.77 -15.58 7.15
N ILE A 59 4.96 -15.94 7.65
CA ILE A 59 5.97 -14.97 8.07
C ILE A 59 6.47 -14.14 6.88
N THR A 60 6.74 -14.78 5.74
CA THR A 60 7.18 -14.07 4.53
C THR A 60 6.12 -13.08 4.07
N ASN A 61 4.86 -13.50 4.02
CA ASN A 61 3.74 -12.61 3.65
C ASN A 61 3.55 -11.47 4.66
N ALA A 62 3.67 -11.74 5.96
CA ALA A 62 3.58 -10.70 6.99
C ALA A 62 4.70 -9.65 6.84
N ASN A 63 5.93 -10.09 6.56
CA ASN A 63 7.06 -9.20 6.33
C ASN A 63 6.86 -8.37 5.04
N SER A 64 6.34 -8.98 3.97
CA SER A 64 6.01 -8.26 2.73
C SER A 64 4.98 -7.16 3.01
N VAL A 65 3.87 -7.51 3.66
CA VAL A 65 2.82 -6.52 4.02
C VAL A 65 3.37 -5.42 4.92
N ALA A 66 4.24 -5.74 5.88
CA ALA A 66 4.86 -4.74 6.75
C ALA A 66 5.76 -3.77 5.96
N ASN A 67 6.54 -4.28 5.01
CA ASN A 67 7.39 -3.46 4.15
C ASN A 67 6.54 -2.57 3.23
N ASP A 68 5.51 -3.15 2.59
CA ASP A 68 4.58 -2.42 1.72
C ASP A 68 3.86 -1.30 2.49
N LEU A 69 3.45 -1.58 3.74
CA LEU A 69 2.84 -0.57 4.62
C LEU A 69 3.83 0.57 4.93
N THR A 70 5.08 0.22 5.24
CA THR A 70 6.13 1.22 5.55
C THR A 70 6.41 2.09 4.34
N GLU A 71 6.54 1.51 3.14
CA GLU A 71 6.78 2.24 1.90
C GLU A 71 5.59 3.14 1.54
N THR A 72 4.37 2.59 1.62
CA THR A 72 3.14 3.33 1.34
C THR A 72 2.95 4.49 2.32
N SER A 73 3.17 4.26 3.62
CA SER A 73 3.06 5.33 4.62
C SER A 73 4.08 6.44 4.40
N ALA A 74 5.32 6.10 4.05
CA ALA A 74 6.34 7.08 3.71
C ALA A 74 5.99 7.87 2.44
N ALA A 75 5.34 7.23 1.45
CA ALA A 75 4.84 7.91 0.25
C ALA A 75 3.70 8.88 0.59
N VAL A 76 2.76 8.47 1.44
CA VAL A 76 1.67 9.35 1.92
C VAL A 76 2.23 10.56 2.66
N ILE A 77 3.16 10.37 3.60
CA ILE A 77 3.78 11.48 4.35
C ILE A 77 4.44 12.47 3.39
N ARG A 78 5.22 12.00 2.42
CA ARG A 78 5.85 12.88 1.42
C ARG A 78 4.83 13.68 0.60
N ASN A 79 3.73 13.04 0.19
CA ASN A 79 2.67 13.72 -0.55
C ASN A 79 1.92 14.74 0.32
N GLU A 80 1.83 14.50 1.62
CA GLU A 80 1.16 15.42 2.55
C GLU A 80 2.02 16.64 2.95
N GLU A 81 3.34 16.60 2.75
CA GLU A 81 4.24 17.72 3.11
C GLU A 81 3.90 19.01 2.37
N ASP A 82 3.45 18.90 1.12
CA ASP A 82 3.08 20.03 0.27
C ASP A 82 1.60 20.46 0.39
N MET A 83 0.80 19.75 1.19
CA MET A 83 -0.60 20.09 1.41
C MET A 83 -0.76 21.24 2.42
N ALA A 84 -1.87 21.97 2.28
CA ALA A 84 -2.22 23.03 3.22
C ALA A 84 -2.37 22.49 4.65
N SER A 85 -1.73 23.14 5.62
CA SER A 85 -1.75 22.71 7.02
C SER A 85 -1.69 23.90 7.98
N GLY A 86 -2.15 23.70 9.20
CA GLY A 86 -2.13 24.74 10.24
C GLY A 86 -3.16 25.85 9.98
N ASP A 87 -2.75 27.11 10.16
CA ASP A 87 -3.60 28.25 9.80
C ASP A 87 -3.65 28.42 8.29
N LEU A 88 -4.79 28.10 7.71
CA LEU A 88 -4.99 28.05 6.26
C LEU A 88 -4.84 29.42 5.59
N TYR A 89 -5.19 30.51 6.30
CA TYR A 89 -5.02 31.85 5.76
C TYR A 89 -3.53 32.22 5.65
N SER A 90 -2.79 32.01 6.73
CA SER A 90 -1.34 32.25 6.74
C SER A 90 -0.62 31.38 5.73
N TRP A 91 -0.99 30.10 5.64
CA TRP A 91 -0.43 29.16 4.66
C TRP A 91 -0.63 29.66 3.22
N THR A 92 -1.87 30.05 2.88
CA THR A 92 -2.24 30.51 1.54
C THR A 92 -1.45 31.78 1.17
N TYR A 93 -1.39 32.74 2.09
CA TYR A 93 -0.69 33.99 1.89
C TYR A 93 0.82 33.78 1.70
N ASP A 94 1.45 32.99 2.56
CA ASP A 94 2.87 32.70 2.50
C ASP A 94 3.26 31.90 1.27
N MET A 95 2.44 30.94 0.86
CA MET A 95 2.63 30.16 -0.34
C MET A 95 2.65 31.05 -1.58
N LEU A 96 1.61 31.87 -1.77
CA LEU A 96 1.53 32.79 -2.91
C LEU A 96 2.60 33.88 -2.87
N ARG A 97 2.90 34.43 -1.69
CA ARG A 97 3.94 35.43 -1.52
C ARG A 97 5.31 34.94 -1.94
N ARG A 98 5.67 33.71 -1.54
CA ARG A 98 6.94 33.09 -1.93
C ARG A 98 6.96 32.76 -3.42
N PHE A 99 5.89 32.18 -3.94
CA PHE A 99 5.83 31.72 -5.31
C PHE A 99 5.85 32.86 -6.33
N LYS A 100 5.18 33.98 -6.05
CA LYS A 100 5.12 35.12 -6.99
C LYS A 100 6.43 35.89 -7.17
N GLN A 101 7.41 35.73 -6.26
CA GLN A 101 8.65 36.54 -6.26
C GLN A 101 9.41 36.58 -7.61
N PRO A 102 9.58 35.48 -8.35
CA PRO A 102 10.29 35.49 -9.63
C PRO A 102 9.43 35.97 -10.81
N TYR A 103 8.14 36.27 -10.59
CA TYR A 103 7.20 36.63 -11.66
C TYR A 103 6.80 38.12 -11.58
N ARG A 104 6.54 38.71 -12.74
CA ARG A 104 5.99 40.06 -12.84
C ARG A 104 4.47 40.05 -12.68
N VAL A 105 4.03 39.47 -11.55
CA VAL A 105 2.62 39.33 -11.20
C VAL A 105 2.38 40.08 -9.90
N GLU A 106 1.48 41.03 -9.93
CA GLU A 106 1.05 41.78 -8.72
C GLU A 106 -0.25 41.18 -8.20
N ILE A 107 -0.19 40.68 -6.99
CA ILE A 107 -1.35 40.12 -6.26
C ILE A 107 -1.53 40.99 -5.02
N PRO A 108 -2.39 42.00 -5.06
CA PRO A 108 -2.65 42.90 -3.93
C PRO A 108 -3.51 42.24 -2.86
N ASP A 109 -4.39 41.34 -3.25
CA ASP A 109 -5.37 40.75 -2.36
C ASP A 109 -5.53 39.24 -2.60
N VAL A 110 -5.62 38.50 -1.49
CA VAL A 110 -5.90 37.07 -1.45
C VAL A 110 -7.12 36.88 -0.57
N GLY A 111 -8.18 36.33 -1.15
CA GLY A 111 -9.43 36.07 -0.45
C GLY A 111 -9.25 35.08 0.71
N HIS A 112 -10.14 35.17 1.67
CA HIS A 112 -10.15 34.21 2.79
C HIS A 112 -10.44 32.80 2.30
N PRO A 113 -9.63 31.79 2.73
CA PRO A 113 -9.86 30.42 2.35
C PRO A 113 -11.15 29.88 3.00
N THR A 114 -11.95 29.20 2.21
CA THR A 114 -13.14 28.46 2.67
C THR A 114 -12.87 26.98 2.59
N THR A 115 -13.12 26.27 3.68
CA THR A 115 -12.93 24.82 3.73
C THR A 115 -14.21 24.09 3.32
N GLY A 116 -14.07 23.05 2.49
CA GLY A 116 -15.17 22.21 2.04
C GLY A 116 -14.76 20.76 1.88
N GLU A 117 -15.74 19.90 1.71
CA GLU A 117 -15.51 18.53 1.29
C GLU A 117 -15.23 18.48 -0.21
N MET A 118 -14.64 17.37 -0.67
CA MET A 118 -14.30 17.23 -2.07
C MET A 118 -15.53 16.80 -2.87
N ASP A 119 -16.01 17.66 -3.75
CA ASP A 119 -17.26 17.43 -4.52
C ASP A 119 -17.17 16.18 -5.41
N LEU A 120 -16.00 15.87 -5.93
CA LEU A 120 -15.76 14.76 -6.86
C LEU A 120 -15.55 13.40 -6.16
N LEU A 121 -15.21 13.39 -4.88
CA LEU A 121 -14.84 12.17 -4.12
C LEU A 121 -15.39 12.25 -2.69
N PRO A 122 -16.69 12.00 -2.46
CA PRO A 122 -17.34 12.17 -1.15
C PRO A 122 -16.75 11.34 0.00
N SER A 123 -16.03 10.24 -0.33
CA SER A 123 -15.36 9.37 0.64
C SER A 123 -13.85 9.64 0.78
N PHE A 124 -13.37 10.74 0.19
CA PHE A 124 -11.97 11.07 0.24
C PHE A 124 -11.59 11.65 1.62
N PRO A 125 -10.51 11.18 2.26
CA PRO A 125 -10.17 11.56 3.63
C PRO A 125 -9.67 13.00 3.78
N TYR A 126 -9.31 13.67 2.69
CA TYR A 126 -8.79 15.03 2.70
C TYR A 126 -9.90 16.03 2.38
N LYS A 127 -9.84 17.20 3.05
CA LYS A 127 -10.67 18.35 2.73
C LYS A 127 -10.00 19.22 1.68
N GLN A 128 -10.77 20.11 1.10
CA GLN A 128 -10.25 21.13 0.19
C GLN A 128 -10.46 22.52 0.78
N ILE A 129 -9.56 23.43 0.41
CA ILE A 129 -9.75 24.86 0.59
C ILE A 129 -9.94 25.52 -0.77
N ARG A 130 -10.77 26.56 -0.80
CA ARG A 130 -10.97 27.43 -1.97
C ARG A 130 -10.70 28.86 -1.56
N PHE A 131 -9.99 29.61 -2.37
CA PHE A 131 -9.72 31.02 -2.16
C PHE A 131 -9.55 31.75 -3.47
N GLY A 132 -10.06 32.96 -3.52
CA GLY A 132 -9.95 33.82 -4.69
C GLY A 132 -8.62 34.59 -4.68
N VAL A 133 -8.04 34.76 -5.85
CA VAL A 133 -6.85 35.58 -6.07
C VAL A 133 -7.15 36.59 -7.16
N THR A 134 -6.92 37.87 -6.88
CA THR A 134 -7.07 38.95 -7.84
C THR A 134 -5.75 39.68 -8.00
N GLY A 135 -5.40 40.02 -9.23
CA GLY A 135 -4.15 40.68 -9.48
C GLY A 135 -4.04 41.29 -10.87
N THR A 136 -2.84 41.83 -11.15
CA THR A 136 -2.50 42.35 -12.47
C THR A 136 -1.20 41.75 -12.94
N ALA A 137 -1.10 41.49 -14.24
CA ALA A 137 0.10 40.93 -14.84
C ALA A 137 0.14 41.20 -16.35
N TYR A 138 1.28 41.01 -16.99
CA TYR A 138 1.35 40.90 -18.45
C TYR A 138 0.93 39.48 -18.89
N TYR A 139 0.38 39.38 -20.09
CA TYR A 139 -0.15 38.11 -20.61
C TYR A 139 0.80 36.92 -20.49
N HIS A 140 2.05 37.13 -20.94
CA HIS A 140 3.08 36.08 -20.89
C HIS A 140 3.51 35.73 -19.45
N ASP A 141 3.62 36.73 -18.59
CA ASP A 141 4.02 36.54 -17.19
C ASP A 141 2.91 35.78 -16.44
N LEU A 142 1.63 36.09 -16.71
CA LEU A 142 0.50 35.38 -16.15
C LEU A 142 0.47 33.91 -16.63
N GLY A 143 0.64 33.67 -17.93
CA GLY A 143 0.67 32.31 -18.47
C GLY A 143 1.77 31.45 -17.89
N LYS A 144 2.99 32.02 -17.76
CA LYS A 144 4.11 31.35 -17.11
C LYS A 144 3.84 31.08 -15.63
N PHE A 145 3.30 32.07 -14.91
CA PHE A 145 2.93 31.95 -13.49
C PHE A 145 1.94 30.80 -13.26
N ILE A 146 0.89 30.70 -14.10
CA ILE A 146 -0.12 29.65 -14.00
C ILE A 146 0.50 28.27 -14.27
N ALA A 147 1.25 28.13 -15.36
CA ALA A 147 1.87 26.86 -15.74
C ALA A 147 2.85 26.36 -14.67
N ASP A 148 3.71 27.26 -14.19
CA ASP A 148 4.69 26.91 -13.15
C ASP A 148 4.00 26.63 -11.79
N PHE A 149 2.87 27.32 -11.50
CA PHE A 149 2.10 27.08 -10.29
C PHE A 149 1.53 25.65 -10.27
N GLU A 150 0.85 25.24 -11.32
CA GLU A 150 0.26 23.90 -11.39
C GLU A 150 1.32 22.79 -11.41
N ASN A 151 2.51 23.06 -11.93
CA ASN A 151 3.63 22.11 -11.91
C ASN A 151 4.30 22.01 -10.54
N ASN A 152 4.39 23.11 -9.79
CA ASN A 152 5.05 23.13 -8.48
C ASN A 152 4.12 22.70 -7.34
N PHE A 153 2.81 22.85 -7.52
CA PHE A 153 1.81 22.50 -6.49
C PHE A 153 0.83 21.44 -7.01
N PRO A 154 1.21 20.16 -7.07
CA PRO A 154 0.38 19.09 -7.62
C PRO A 154 -0.93 18.88 -6.84
N HIS A 155 -0.97 19.36 -5.59
CA HIS A 155 -2.16 19.30 -4.73
C HIS A 155 -3.03 20.55 -4.77
N ALA A 156 -2.71 21.49 -5.66
CA ALA A 156 -3.48 22.71 -5.89
C ALA A 156 -3.86 22.83 -7.39
N ARG A 157 -5.03 23.39 -7.65
CA ARG A 157 -5.56 23.62 -8.99
C ARG A 157 -6.09 25.02 -9.12
N LEU A 158 -5.84 25.63 -10.28
CA LEU A 158 -6.42 26.89 -10.69
C LEU A 158 -7.74 26.64 -11.39
N THR A 159 -8.76 27.38 -10.98
CA THR A 159 -10.10 27.31 -11.56
C THR A 159 -10.66 28.72 -11.75
N HIS A 160 -11.71 28.84 -12.56
CA HIS A 160 -12.44 30.10 -12.77
C HIS A 160 -11.56 31.29 -13.15
N LEU A 161 -10.59 31.09 -14.06
CA LEU A 161 -9.75 32.16 -14.56
C LEU A 161 -10.55 33.14 -15.44
N VAL A 162 -10.63 34.40 -14.99
CA VAL A 162 -11.17 35.52 -15.78
C VAL A 162 -10.03 36.51 -16.00
N VAL A 163 -9.85 36.94 -17.23
CA VAL A 163 -8.81 37.89 -17.61
C VAL A 163 -9.46 39.03 -18.38
N GLU A 164 -9.20 40.24 -17.92
CA GLU A 164 -9.75 41.45 -18.51
C GLU A 164 -8.65 42.48 -18.77
N PRO A 165 -8.72 43.30 -19.85
CA PRO A 165 -7.81 44.39 -20.03
C PRO A 165 -7.88 45.38 -18.85
N LEU A 166 -6.75 45.89 -18.42
CA LEU A 166 -6.73 46.91 -17.37
C LEU A 166 -7.33 48.21 -17.91
N SER A 167 -8.52 48.57 -17.37
CA SER A 167 -9.23 49.77 -17.84
C SER A 167 -8.47 51.05 -17.46
N GLY A 168 -8.35 51.98 -18.41
CA GLY A 168 -7.80 53.34 -18.17
C GLY A 168 -6.29 53.50 -18.39
N VAL A 169 -5.61 52.54 -18.99
CA VAL A 169 -4.21 52.63 -19.34
C VAL A 169 -4.09 52.65 -20.87
N ASP A 170 -3.11 53.41 -21.41
CA ASP A 170 -2.84 53.55 -22.85
C ASP A 170 -2.87 52.22 -23.60
N ILE A 171 -3.37 52.25 -24.83
CA ILE A 171 -3.55 51.11 -25.76
C ILE A 171 -2.26 50.27 -25.93
N ASN A 172 -1.10 50.82 -25.55
CA ASN A 172 0.20 50.14 -25.58
C ASN A 172 0.58 49.38 -24.30
N ASN A 173 -0.25 49.41 -23.30
CA ASN A 173 0.05 48.70 -22.04
C ASN A 173 -0.71 47.36 -22.00
N GLU A 174 -0.01 46.30 -22.34
CA GLU A 174 -0.52 44.91 -22.38
C GLU A 174 -0.79 44.34 -20.98
N LYS A 175 -0.93 45.18 -19.95
CA LYS A 175 -1.21 44.77 -18.59
C LYS A 175 -2.69 44.37 -18.44
N LEU A 176 -2.92 43.23 -17.86
CA LEU A 176 -4.23 42.62 -17.67
C LEU A 176 -4.57 42.56 -16.19
N THR A 177 -5.85 42.66 -15.88
CA THR A 177 -6.38 42.26 -14.58
C THR A 177 -6.85 40.82 -14.67
N PHE A 178 -6.49 40.02 -13.70
CA PHE A 178 -6.96 38.64 -13.62
C PHE A 178 -7.67 38.38 -12.28
N ARG A 179 -8.63 37.51 -12.33
CA ARG A 179 -9.27 36.90 -11.17
C ARG A 179 -9.29 35.40 -11.38
N MET A 180 -8.87 34.65 -10.38
CA MET A 180 -8.83 33.21 -10.40
C MET A 180 -9.19 32.66 -9.04
N GLU A 181 -9.68 31.42 -9.01
CA GLU A 181 -9.89 30.65 -7.79
C GLU A 181 -8.85 29.53 -7.72
N ILE A 182 -8.27 29.36 -6.55
CA ILE A 182 -7.35 28.26 -6.28
C ILE A 182 -8.04 27.28 -5.33
N ILE A 183 -8.00 26.00 -5.69
CA ILE A 183 -8.44 24.89 -4.85
C ILE A 183 -7.20 24.10 -4.44
N ALA A 184 -7.00 23.89 -3.15
CA ALA A 184 -5.89 23.11 -2.63
C ALA A 184 -6.36 22.07 -1.62
N LEU A 185 -5.65 20.94 -1.54
CA LEU A 185 -5.91 19.91 -0.55
C LEU A 185 -5.37 20.32 0.82
N VAL A 186 -6.12 19.98 1.85
CA VAL A 186 -5.76 20.20 3.25
C VAL A 186 -5.32 18.88 3.85
N LYS A 187 -4.17 18.89 4.51
CA LYS A 187 -3.68 17.73 5.25
C LYS A 187 -4.73 17.27 6.27
N ALA A 188 -5.05 15.99 6.30
CA ALA A 188 -5.94 15.43 7.30
C ALA A 188 -5.30 15.67 8.69
N ASN A 189 -6.02 16.36 9.58
CA ASN A 189 -5.58 16.42 10.98
C ASN A 189 -5.68 15.01 11.54
N PRO A 190 -4.60 14.42 12.04
CA PRO A 190 -4.72 13.19 12.80
C PRO A 190 -5.58 13.49 14.03
N SER A 191 -6.77 12.91 14.06
CA SER A 191 -7.69 12.94 15.20
C SER A 191 -7.15 12.08 16.34
#